data_7a69425f837297111630fcf7dcff38a5
#
_entry.id   7a69425f837297111630fcf7dcff38a5
#
_cell.length_a   1.000
_cell.length_b   1.000
_cell.length_c   1.000
_cell.angle_alpha   90.00
_cell.angle_beta   90.00
_cell.angle_gamma   90.00
#
_symmetry.space_group_name_H-M   'P 1'
#
loop_
_entity.id
_entity.type
_entity.pdbx_description
1 polymer ?
#
loop_
_entity_poly.entity_id
_entity_poly.type
_entity_poly.pdbx_seq_one_letter_code
_entity_poly.pdbx_strand_id
1 'polypeptide(L)'
;MLIHLVTWKYRADAAPEAREKHREMLKALRDVVPGIEDFAVGSDFLRAHNSYDTGLFARFQDRSVLDAYTVHPEHVKVVEYGRSVAETMSKVDYEE
;
A
#
# COMPACT_ATOMS: atom_id res chain seq x y z
N MET A 1 -2.47 19.13 -0.24
CA MET A 1 -2.72 17.67 -0.13
C MET A 1 -1.44 16.89 -0.33
N LEU A 2 -1.30 15.79 0.34
CA LEU A 2 -0.16 14.88 0.19
C LEU A 2 -0.62 13.62 -0.53
N ILE A 3 0.12 13.24 -1.57
CA ILE A 3 -0.13 12.01 -2.32
C ILE A 3 0.87 10.96 -1.89
N HIS A 4 0.37 9.77 -1.56
CA HIS A 4 1.14 8.62 -1.12
C HIS A 4 0.91 7.49 -2.11
N LEU A 5 1.95 7.09 -2.82
CA LEU A 5 1.88 6.02 -3.82
C LEU A 5 2.83 4.91 -3.43
N VAL A 6 2.33 3.68 -3.44
CA VAL A 6 3.17 2.51 -3.15
C VAL A 6 2.82 1.41 -4.14
N THR A 7 3.84 0.68 -4.59
CA THR A 7 3.64 -0.50 -5.41
C THR A 7 4.44 -1.67 -4.86
N TRP A 8 3.93 -2.87 -5.05
CA TRP A 8 4.59 -4.10 -4.58
C TRP A 8 4.70 -5.10 -5.71
N LYS A 9 5.87 -5.72 -5.78
CA LYS A 9 6.10 -6.90 -6.63
C LYS A 9 6.24 -8.09 -5.70
N TYR A 10 5.36 -9.07 -5.85
CA TYR A 10 5.39 -10.25 -4.99
C TYR A 10 6.49 -11.21 -5.41
N ARG A 11 6.94 -12.00 -4.43
CA ARG A 11 7.86 -13.11 -4.71
C ARG A 11 7.16 -14.10 -5.62
N ALA A 12 7.94 -14.72 -6.53
CA ALA A 12 7.38 -15.70 -7.45
C ALA A 12 6.71 -16.86 -6.71
N ASP A 13 7.21 -17.20 -5.51
CA ASP A 13 6.68 -18.29 -4.69
C ASP A 13 5.56 -17.86 -3.75
N ALA A 14 5.14 -16.59 -3.78
CA ALA A 14 4.01 -16.15 -2.98
C ALA A 14 2.71 -16.71 -3.56
N ALA A 15 1.97 -17.45 -2.74
CA ALA A 15 0.72 -18.07 -3.16
C ALA A 15 -0.34 -17.00 -3.50
N PRO A 16 -1.27 -17.29 -4.41
CA PRO A 16 -2.36 -16.36 -4.73
C PRO A 16 -3.13 -15.89 -3.50
N GLU A 17 -3.35 -16.78 -2.53
CA GLU A 17 -4.07 -16.46 -1.29
C GLU A 17 -3.29 -15.45 -0.44
N ALA A 18 -1.96 -15.56 -0.41
CA ALA A 18 -1.12 -14.62 0.33
C ALA A 18 -1.14 -13.24 -0.30
N ARG A 19 -1.13 -13.17 -1.63
CA ARG A 19 -1.23 -11.92 -2.38
C ARG A 19 -2.57 -11.25 -2.13
N GLU A 20 -3.65 -12.02 -2.17
CA GLU A 20 -4.99 -11.50 -1.89
C GLU A 20 -5.11 -11.02 -0.44
N LYS A 21 -4.57 -11.77 0.50
CA LYS A 21 -4.55 -11.36 1.91
C LYS A 21 -3.85 -10.01 2.09
N HIS A 22 -2.71 -9.81 1.41
CA HIS A 22 -1.99 -8.54 1.48
C HIS A 22 -2.86 -7.39 0.99
N ARG A 23 -3.54 -7.57 -0.16
CA ARG A 23 -4.43 -6.53 -0.70
C ARG A 23 -5.59 -6.22 0.24
N GLU A 24 -6.19 -7.24 0.84
CA GLU A 24 -7.29 -7.04 1.79
C GLU A 24 -6.82 -6.32 3.06
N MET A 25 -5.63 -6.64 3.56
CA MET A 25 -5.04 -5.94 4.70
C MET A 25 -4.78 -4.47 4.36
N LEU A 26 -4.30 -4.18 3.15
CA LEU A 26 -4.09 -2.81 2.69
C LEU A 26 -5.41 -2.04 2.62
N LYS A 27 -6.45 -2.65 2.04
CA LYS A 27 -7.78 -2.01 1.94
C LYS A 27 -8.36 -1.65 3.29
N ALA A 28 -8.08 -2.46 4.31
CA ALA A 28 -8.58 -2.22 5.66
C ALA A 28 -7.95 -0.99 6.33
N LEU A 29 -6.89 -0.42 5.76
CA LEU A 29 -6.24 0.78 6.30
C LEU A 29 -6.96 2.08 5.95
N ARG A 30 -7.99 2.04 5.12
CA ARG A 30 -8.65 3.22 4.59
C ARG A 30 -9.05 4.24 5.65
N ASP A 31 -9.53 3.77 6.79
CA ASP A 31 -10.09 4.64 7.83
C ASP A 31 -9.36 4.55 9.17
N VAL A 32 -8.09 4.10 9.17
CA VAL A 32 -7.36 3.90 10.43
C VAL A 32 -7.00 5.20 11.13
N VAL A 33 -6.87 6.31 10.39
CA VAL A 33 -6.62 7.63 10.96
C VAL A 33 -7.50 8.66 10.27
N PRO A 34 -7.89 9.74 10.96
CA PRO A 34 -8.61 10.84 10.31
C PRO A 34 -7.71 11.57 9.32
N GLY A 35 -8.31 12.19 8.30
CA GLY A 35 -7.56 12.98 7.33
C GLY A 35 -7.17 12.24 6.06
N ILE A 36 -7.58 10.99 5.90
CA ILE A 36 -7.42 10.26 4.64
C ILE A 36 -8.60 10.64 3.74
N GLU A 37 -8.32 11.39 2.68
CA GLU A 37 -9.35 11.90 1.77
C GLU A 37 -9.70 10.93 0.67
N ASP A 38 -8.70 10.24 0.10
CA ASP A 38 -8.87 9.21 -0.91
C ASP A 38 -7.96 8.04 -0.58
N PHE A 39 -8.41 6.85 -0.92
CA PHE A 39 -7.64 5.63 -0.66
C PHE A 39 -8.10 4.54 -1.62
N ALA A 40 -7.18 3.97 -2.38
CA ALA A 40 -7.51 2.92 -3.34
C ALA A 40 -6.37 1.90 -3.41
N VAL A 41 -6.75 0.63 -3.51
CA VAL A 41 -5.81 -0.49 -3.67
C VAL A 41 -6.30 -1.34 -4.82
N GLY A 42 -5.40 -1.72 -5.71
CA GLY A 42 -5.77 -2.54 -6.86
C GLY A 42 -4.64 -3.44 -7.33
N SER A 43 -5.02 -4.39 -8.17
CA SER A 43 -4.09 -5.32 -8.81
C SER A 43 -3.78 -4.85 -10.21
N ASP A 44 -2.53 -5.03 -10.63
CA ASP A 44 -2.16 -4.77 -12.02
C ASP A 44 -2.89 -5.72 -12.96
N PHE A 45 -3.40 -5.21 -14.08
CA PHE A 45 -4.03 -6.03 -15.10
C PHE A 45 -3.22 -6.13 -16.38
N LEU A 46 -2.29 -5.19 -16.60
CA LEU A 46 -1.56 -5.12 -17.87
C LEU A 46 -0.48 -6.19 -18.01
N ARG A 47 0.17 -6.56 -16.90
CA ARG A 47 1.22 -7.58 -16.86
C ARG A 47 2.37 -7.31 -17.84
N ALA A 48 2.79 -6.03 -17.94
CA ALA A 48 3.95 -5.66 -18.73
C ALA A 48 5.24 -6.04 -17.96
N HIS A 49 6.38 -6.07 -18.68
CA HIS A 49 7.66 -6.45 -18.06
C HIS A 49 8.06 -5.54 -16.90
N ASN A 50 7.58 -4.29 -16.90
CA ASN A 50 7.86 -3.32 -15.84
C ASN A 50 6.67 -3.08 -14.90
N SER A 51 5.64 -3.91 -14.97
CA SER A 51 4.49 -3.80 -14.07
C SER A 51 4.78 -4.48 -12.75
N TYR A 52 4.50 -3.78 -11.63
CA TYR A 52 4.41 -4.41 -10.33
C TYR A 52 3.02 -5.03 -10.16
N ASP A 53 2.78 -5.72 -9.07
CA ASP A 53 1.57 -6.56 -8.94
C ASP A 53 0.41 -5.85 -8.26
N THR A 54 0.69 -5.00 -7.28
CA THR A 54 -0.33 -4.30 -6.49
C THR A 54 0.07 -2.85 -6.34
N GLY A 55 -0.91 -1.96 -6.43
CA GLY A 55 -0.71 -0.53 -6.22
C GLY A 55 -1.63 0.00 -5.15
N LEU A 56 -1.15 1.00 -4.40
CA LEU A 56 -1.91 1.75 -3.42
C LEU A 56 -1.77 3.23 -3.76
N PHE A 57 -2.90 3.91 -3.83
CA PHE A 57 -2.98 5.36 -3.93
C PHE A 57 -3.70 5.87 -2.69
N ALA A 58 -3.12 6.87 -2.03
CA ALA A 58 -3.78 7.55 -0.94
C ALA A 58 -3.56 9.06 -1.05
N ARG A 59 -4.57 9.81 -0.66
CA ARG A 59 -4.49 11.27 -0.57
C ARG A 59 -4.79 11.68 0.86
N PHE A 60 -3.81 12.31 1.49
CA PHE A 60 -3.88 12.76 2.88
C PHE A 60 -3.98 14.27 2.94
N GLN A 61 -4.62 14.79 3.97
CA GLN A 61 -4.75 16.25 4.16
C GLN A 61 -3.38 16.92 4.24
N ASP A 62 -2.44 16.32 4.96
CA ASP A 62 -1.11 16.88 5.18
C ASP A 62 -0.13 15.83 5.70
N ARG A 63 1.10 16.25 5.97
CA ARG A 63 2.15 15.36 6.46
C ARG A 63 1.86 14.76 7.83
N SER A 64 1.10 15.46 8.67
CA SER A 64 0.78 14.92 9.99
C SER A 64 -0.11 13.68 9.88
N VAL A 65 -0.96 13.62 8.88
CA VAL A 65 -1.79 12.43 8.61
C VAL A 65 -0.90 11.27 8.17
N LEU A 66 0.07 11.53 7.30
CA LEU A 66 1.03 10.50 6.88
C LEU A 66 1.80 9.96 8.08
N ASP A 67 2.27 10.84 8.97
CA ASP A 67 3.01 10.42 10.15
C ASP A 67 2.16 9.54 11.06
N ALA A 68 0.92 9.94 11.34
CA ALA A 68 -0.01 9.16 12.15
C ALA A 68 -0.32 7.80 11.52
N TYR A 69 -0.50 7.76 10.21
CA TYR A 69 -0.75 6.55 9.45
C TYR A 69 0.46 5.60 9.53
N THR A 70 1.65 6.14 9.32
CA THR A 70 2.88 5.34 9.27
C THR A 70 3.12 4.57 10.55
N VAL A 71 2.88 5.19 11.71
CA VAL A 71 3.16 4.57 13.01
C VAL A 71 1.95 3.80 13.57
N HIS A 72 0.81 3.85 12.91
CA HIS A 72 -0.38 3.17 13.40
C HIS A 72 -0.14 1.65 13.49
N PRO A 73 -0.53 0.99 14.60
CA PRO A 73 -0.27 -0.45 14.77
C PRO A 73 -0.82 -1.31 13.65
N GLU A 74 -1.97 -0.96 13.09
CA GLU A 74 -2.55 -1.71 11.96
C GLU A 74 -1.69 -1.57 10.70
N HIS A 75 -1.12 -0.38 10.46
CA HIS A 75 -0.22 -0.17 9.34
C HIS A 75 1.08 -0.97 9.53
N VAL A 76 1.62 -0.99 10.75
CA VAL A 76 2.85 -1.75 11.05
C VAL A 76 2.64 -3.23 10.76
N LYS A 77 1.49 -3.80 11.11
CA LYS A 77 1.16 -5.20 10.81
C LYS A 77 1.16 -5.47 9.31
N VAL A 78 0.59 -4.57 8.53
CA VAL A 78 0.53 -4.71 7.07
C VAL A 78 1.92 -4.60 6.45
N VAL A 79 2.75 -3.70 6.96
CA VAL A 79 4.15 -3.56 6.50
C VAL A 79 4.91 -4.86 6.73
N GLU A 80 4.77 -5.45 7.91
CA GLU A 80 5.44 -6.72 8.23
C GLU A 80 4.97 -7.84 7.32
N TYR A 81 3.66 -7.95 7.10
CA TYR A 81 3.13 -8.95 6.19
C TYR A 81 3.63 -8.74 4.76
N GLY A 82 3.62 -7.49 4.30
CA GLY A 82 4.13 -7.14 2.97
C GLY A 82 5.57 -7.57 2.76
N ARG A 83 6.42 -7.38 3.77
CA ARG A 83 7.83 -7.82 3.70
C ARG A 83 7.96 -9.33 3.54
N SER A 84 7.03 -10.09 4.06
CA SER A 84 7.07 -11.56 3.98
C SER A 84 6.67 -12.08 2.60
N VAL A 85 5.89 -11.32 1.83
CA VAL A 85 5.36 -11.78 0.54
C VAL A 85 5.94 -11.04 -0.66
N ALA A 86 6.51 -9.85 -0.46
CA ALA A 86 7.02 -9.03 -1.57
C ALA A 86 8.50 -9.28 -1.81
N GLU A 87 8.88 -9.36 -3.09
CA GLU A 87 10.27 -9.34 -3.52
C GLU A 87 10.83 -7.94 -3.39
N THR A 88 10.05 -6.94 -3.78
CA THR A 88 10.42 -5.53 -3.71
C THR A 88 9.19 -4.65 -3.69
N MET A 89 9.38 -3.42 -3.27
CA MET A 89 8.35 -2.39 -3.29
C MET A 89 8.96 -1.06 -3.66
N SER A 90 8.14 -0.15 -4.14
CA SER A 90 8.54 1.22 -4.37
C SER A 90 7.50 2.15 -3.79
N LYS A 91 7.93 3.35 -3.40
CA LYS A 91 6.99 4.36 -2.95
C LYS A 91 7.48 5.76 -3.29
N VAL A 92 6.54 6.68 -3.41
CA VAL A 92 6.82 8.10 -3.51
C VAL A 92 5.73 8.85 -2.77
N ASP A 93 6.15 9.86 -2.03
CA ASP A 93 5.25 10.77 -1.30
C ASP A 93 5.53 12.18 -1.77
N TYR A 94 4.51 12.88 -2.24
CA TYR A 94 4.69 14.24 -2.72
C TYR A 94 3.49 15.12 -2.37
N GLU A 95 3.72 16.41 -2.36
CA GLU A 95 2.66 17.40 -2.14
C GLU A 95 2.24 18.03 -3.46
N GLU A 96 0.96 18.33 -3.56
CA GLU A 96 0.42 19.06 -4.70
C GLU A 96 -0.48 20.21 -4.28
#